data_113f5691fe9b6301e658dd35b44830a7
#
_entry.id   113f5691fe9b6301e658dd35b44830a7
#
_cell.length_a   1.000
_cell.length_b   1.000
_cell.length_c   1.000
_cell.angle_alpha   90.00
_cell.angle_beta   90.00
_cell.angle_gamma   90.00
#
_symmetry.space_group_name_H-M   'P 1'
#
loop_
_entity.id
_entity.type
_entity.pdbx_description
1 polymer ?
#
loop_
_entity_poly.entity_id
_entity_poly.type
_entity_poly.pdbx_seq_one_letter_code
_entity_poly.pdbx_strand_id
1 'polypeptide(L)'
;MPDTIAAIATPQLPSAIGILRLSGPDTRRILDVVFSPAHGGPVSGQAPRRMVLGDLHDRQGCIIDSALAVLFPGPHSYTGEDCAEIHCHGSPVVLNEGLDALFAQGARQAKGGEFTQRAFLNGRMDLIQAEAVADLIDAESPAAAHNAVGQLEGRLSRGVGEIYDGLMEVVSRFYAVVDYPDEDIDPLTQGQLTQTLARSETALEALLATFRRGQLLRQGVPAVILGKPNAGKSSLLNALLGYDRAIVTDVAGTTRDTVEEKVQVGHVLLRLCDTAGLRDTGDAVERLGVQRTRDAARQAALALLVLDGSRPLTAEDEDAIATAAAVPRQLVIVNKTDLPAGVEPAALVQRFGQVYPLSAATGEGVDALCRAVEALYPAGKQAQGELLTNARQADAVARSLEAVRSARRALEGGMTPDAVLTDAEAALEALGELNGKRIREDLVQTIFSRFCVGK
;
A
#
# COMPACT_ATOMS: atom_id res chain seq x y z
N MET A 1 31.79 -1.55 9.98
CA MET A 1 31.42 -2.72 10.80
C MET A 1 29.92 -2.69 10.97
N PRO A 2 29.24 -3.83 11.00
CA PRO A 2 27.82 -3.84 11.32
C PRO A 2 27.62 -3.28 12.73
N ASP A 3 26.75 -2.30 12.87
CA ASP A 3 26.40 -1.62 14.11
C ASP A 3 25.07 -2.15 14.66
N THR A 4 24.83 -1.94 15.97
CA THR A 4 23.56 -2.29 16.59
C THR A 4 22.66 -1.08 16.62
N ILE A 5 21.42 -1.25 16.12
CA ILE A 5 20.40 -0.21 16.09
C ILE A 5 19.32 -0.47 17.14
N ALA A 6 18.71 0.62 17.60
CA ALA A 6 17.56 0.57 18.48
C ALA A 6 16.52 1.63 18.11
N ALA A 7 15.25 1.33 18.38
CA ALA A 7 14.15 2.27 18.21
C ALA A 7 12.95 1.88 19.07
N ILE A 8 12.05 2.87 19.31
CA ILE A 8 10.69 2.62 19.78
C ILE A 8 9.89 2.08 18.59
N ALA A 9 9.35 0.87 18.70
CA ALA A 9 8.65 0.17 17.62
C ALA A 9 7.12 0.38 17.65
N THR A 10 6.58 1.00 18.70
CA THR A 10 5.17 1.36 18.87
C THR A 10 4.96 2.87 18.72
N PRO A 11 3.72 3.36 18.47
CA PRO A 11 3.45 4.79 18.48
C PRO A 11 3.87 5.46 19.80
N GLN A 12 4.42 6.68 19.73
CA GLN A 12 4.86 7.45 20.89
C GLN A 12 3.70 8.22 21.56
N LEU A 13 2.55 7.58 21.68
CA LEU A 13 1.39 8.08 22.42
C LEU A 13 1.18 7.23 23.67
N PRO A 14 0.60 7.79 24.76
CA PRO A 14 0.25 6.99 25.93
C PRO A 14 -0.58 5.77 25.55
N SER A 15 -0.08 4.58 25.87
CA SER A 15 -0.70 3.30 25.54
C SER A 15 -0.46 2.29 26.66
N ALA A 16 -1.16 1.15 26.63
CA ALA A 16 -0.94 0.09 27.62
C ALA A 16 0.44 -0.55 27.51
N ILE A 17 0.95 -0.69 26.26
CA ILE A 17 2.23 -1.35 25.97
C ILE A 17 3.02 -0.50 24.99
N GLY A 18 4.32 -0.33 25.26
CA GLY A 18 5.31 0.21 24.35
C GLY A 18 6.45 -0.78 24.15
N ILE A 19 7.07 -0.78 22.98
CA ILE A 19 8.11 -1.74 22.62
C ILE A 19 9.37 -1.00 22.19
N LEU A 20 10.49 -1.32 22.84
CA LEU A 20 11.84 -1.00 22.40
C LEU A 20 12.38 -2.17 21.60
N ARG A 21 12.94 -1.92 20.44
CA ARG A 21 13.50 -2.95 19.54
C ARG A 21 14.96 -2.69 19.26
N LEU A 22 15.77 -3.78 19.27
CA LEU A 22 17.19 -3.76 18.92
C LEU A 22 17.45 -4.75 17.79
N SER A 23 18.48 -4.48 16.96
CA SER A 23 19.03 -5.42 15.99
C SER A 23 20.50 -5.15 15.76
N GLY A 24 21.32 -6.20 15.71
CA GLY A 24 22.73 -6.11 15.41
C GLY A 24 23.61 -6.97 16.31
N PRO A 25 24.95 -6.91 16.11
CA PRO A 25 25.90 -7.81 16.76
C PRO A 25 25.98 -7.67 18.29
N ASP A 26 25.75 -6.48 18.82
CA ASP A 26 25.81 -6.23 20.28
C ASP A 26 24.48 -6.40 20.99
N THR A 27 23.42 -6.84 20.32
CA THR A 27 22.06 -6.95 20.88
C THR A 27 22.01 -7.72 22.19
N ARG A 28 22.69 -8.88 22.26
CA ARG A 28 22.70 -9.72 23.49
C ARG A 28 23.36 -9.00 24.64
N ARG A 29 24.55 -8.43 24.41
CA ARG A 29 25.30 -7.70 25.43
C ARG A 29 24.53 -6.48 25.95
N ILE A 30 23.96 -5.69 25.03
CA ILE A 30 23.20 -4.51 25.41
C ILE A 30 21.95 -4.90 26.20
N LEU A 31 21.22 -5.90 25.74
CA LEU A 31 20.02 -6.41 26.44
C LEU A 31 20.33 -6.84 27.86
N ASP A 32 21.40 -7.64 28.07
CA ASP A 32 21.78 -8.16 29.38
C ASP A 32 22.28 -7.08 30.36
N VAL A 33 22.71 -5.91 29.86
CA VAL A 33 23.10 -4.77 30.72
C VAL A 33 21.90 -3.94 31.14
N VAL A 34 20.95 -3.68 30.22
CA VAL A 34 19.82 -2.77 30.51
C VAL A 34 18.62 -3.48 31.13
N PHE A 35 18.60 -4.81 31.11
CA PHE A 35 17.47 -5.60 31.60
C PHE A 35 17.92 -6.70 32.57
N SER A 36 17.32 -6.71 33.77
CA SER A 36 17.58 -7.72 34.82
C SER A 36 16.40 -8.65 34.96
N PRO A 37 16.51 -9.94 34.58
CA PRO A 37 15.43 -10.91 34.80
C PRO A 37 15.07 -11.07 36.26
N ALA A 38 13.77 -11.18 36.59
CA ALA A 38 13.29 -11.45 37.92
C ALA A 38 13.75 -12.84 38.43
N HIS A 39 13.94 -13.77 37.54
CA HIS A 39 14.41 -15.14 37.86
C HIS A 39 15.33 -15.66 36.73
N GLY A 40 16.30 -16.49 37.14
CA GLY A 40 17.25 -17.08 36.20
C GLY A 40 18.48 -16.21 35.93
N GLY A 41 19.25 -16.58 34.92
CA GLY A 41 20.40 -15.80 34.46
C GLY A 41 20.00 -14.77 33.40
N PRO A 42 20.98 -14.09 32.78
CA PRO A 42 20.75 -13.08 31.75
C PRO A 42 19.87 -13.60 30.60
N VAL A 43 19.14 -12.71 29.93
CA VAL A 43 18.18 -13.09 28.87
C VAL A 43 18.88 -13.85 27.72
N SER A 44 20.12 -13.43 27.41
CA SER A 44 20.92 -14.07 26.35
C SER A 44 21.25 -15.56 26.61
N GLY A 45 21.26 -15.97 27.88
CA GLY A 45 21.50 -17.34 28.31
C GLY A 45 20.23 -18.18 28.47
N GLN A 46 19.05 -17.59 28.33
CA GLN A 46 17.77 -18.29 28.45
C GLN A 46 17.29 -18.85 27.09
N ALA A 47 16.23 -19.64 27.13
CA ALA A 47 15.65 -20.19 25.88
C ALA A 47 15.21 -19.07 24.93
N PRO A 48 15.64 -19.09 23.67
CA PRO A 48 15.30 -18.05 22.70
C PRO A 48 13.78 -17.98 22.44
N ARG A 49 13.30 -16.81 22.07
CA ARG A 49 11.86 -16.54 21.78
C ARG A 49 10.94 -16.77 22.97
N ARG A 50 11.48 -16.72 24.20
CA ARG A 50 10.74 -16.79 25.45
C ARG A 50 10.68 -15.39 26.06
N MET A 51 9.48 -14.96 26.44
CA MET A 51 9.28 -13.73 27.22
C MET A 51 9.79 -13.92 28.64
N VAL A 52 10.60 -13.00 29.10
CA VAL A 52 11.24 -13.01 30.42
C VAL A 52 10.79 -11.78 31.18
N LEU A 53 10.14 -11.96 32.34
CA LEU A 53 9.80 -10.88 33.23
C LEU A 53 11.06 -10.38 33.95
N GLY A 54 11.19 -9.06 34.12
CA GLY A 54 12.32 -8.44 34.79
C GLY A 54 12.19 -6.93 34.86
N ASP A 55 13.25 -6.27 35.28
CA ASP A 55 13.32 -4.82 35.45
C ASP A 55 14.18 -4.20 34.33
N LEU A 56 13.65 -3.15 33.71
CA LEU A 56 14.35 -2.29 32.79
C LEU A 56 15.04 -1.18 33.55
N HIS A 57 16.31 -0.93 33.25
CA HIS A 57 17.14 0.05 33.94
C HIS A 57 17.50 1.22 33.02
N ASP A 58 17.63 2.41 33.64
CA ASP A 58 18.19 3.58 32.96
C ASP A 58 19.72 3.47 32.80
N ARG A 59 20.33 4.50 32.23
CA ARG A 59 21.81 4.59 32.09
C ARG A 59 22.57 4.68 33.40
N GLN A 60 21.92 4.98 34.52
CA GLN A 60 22.49 5.01 35.88
C GLN A 60 22.29 3.70 36.62
N GLY A 61 21.51 2.75 36.06
CA GLY A 61 21.17 1.49 36.69
C GLY A 61 19.94 1.55 37.61
N CYS A 62 19.18 2.67 37.57
CA CYS A 62 17.92 2.77 38.30
C CYS A 62 16.81 2.06 37.53
N ILE A 63 15.89 1.37 38.24
CA ILE A 63 14.73 0.74 37.63
C ILE A 63 13.78 1.82 37.14
N ILE A 64 13.42 1.75 35.85
CA ILE A 64 12.45 2.64 35.22
C ILE A 64 11.12 1.96 34.91
N ASP A 65 11.13 0.63 34.77
CA ASP A 65 9.90 -0.14 34.57
C ASP A 65 10.10 -1.63 34.88
N SER A 66 9.00 -2.31 35.25
CA SER A 66 8.93 -3.78 35.27
C SER A 66 8.36 -4.25 33.94
N ALA A 67 9.17 -4.93 33.16
CA ALA A 67 8.95 -5.16 31.74
C ALA A 67 9.12 -6.64 31.35
N LEU A 68 8.80 -6.96 30.09
CA LEU A 68 9.08 -8.27 29.51
C LEU A 68 10.12 -8.11 28.40
N ALA A 69 11.15 -8.95 28.41
CA ALA A 69 12.15 -8.98 27.34
C ALA A 69 12.15 -10.30 26.59
N VAL A 70 12.48 -10.25 25.29
CA VAL A 70 12.62 -11.43 24.44
C VAL A 70 13.79 -11.28 23.48
N LEU A 71 14.55 -12.36 23.28
CA LEU A 71 15.66 -12.44 22.33
C LEU A 71 15.27 -13.33 21.15
N PHE A 72 15.53 -12.86 19.93
CA PHE A 72 15.37 -13.57 18.67
C PHE A 72 16.76 -13.75 18.03
N PRO A 73 17.41 -14.89 18.18
CA PRO A 73 18.73 -15.12 17.60
C PRO A 73 18.69 -15.15 16.07
N GLY A 74 19.68 -14.53 15.44
CA GLY A 74 19.95 -14.71 14.02
C GLY A 74 20.34 -16.16 13.68
N PRO A 75 20.10 -16.60 12.42
CA PRO A 75 19.46 -15.92 11.30
C PRO A 75 17.92 -15.93 11.35
N HIS A 76 17.31 -16.57 12.36
CA HIS A 76 15.86 -16.75 12.47
C HIS A 76 15.18 -15.64 13.26
N SER A 77 15.52 -14.39 12.95
CA SER A 77 14.91 -13.15 13.47
C SER A 77 14.24 -12.37 12.34
N TYR A 78 13.69 -11.21 12.63
CA TYR A 78 13.11 -10.34 11.61
C TYR A 78 14.16 -9.82 10.63
N THR A 79 15.27 -9.28 11.13
CA THR A 79 16.35 -8.71 10.30
C THR A 79 17.36 -9.75 9.80
N GLY A 80 17.33 -10.97 10.32
CA GLY A 80 18.38 -11.98 10.10
C GLY A 80 19.58 -11.82 11.04
N GLU A 81 19.65 -10.74 11.82
CA GLU A 81 20.65 -10.51 12.88
C GLU A 81 20.08 -10.95 14.24
N ASP A 82 20.90 -10.89 15.31
CA ASP A 82 20.33 -10.97 16.66
C ASP A 82 19.41 -9.77 16.88
N CYS A 83 18.16 -10.03 17.26
CA CYS A 83 17.15 -9.02 17.58
C CYS A 83 16.65 -9.20 19.01
N ALA A 84 16.26 -8.11 19.65
CA ALA A 84 15.60 -8.16 20.94
C ALA A 84 14.43 -7.17 20.98
N GLU A 85 13.44 -7.48 21.80
CA GLU A 85 12.36 -6.57 22.13
C GLU A 85 12.19 -6.50 23.64
N ILE A 86 11.95 -5.28 24.14
CA ILE A 86 11.60 -5.02 25.55
C ILE A 86 10.21 -4.39 25.53
N HIS A 87 9.25 -5.07 26.11
CA HIS A 87 7.84 -4.68 26.20
C HIS A 87 7.61 -3.99 27.54
N CYS A 88 7.50 -2.67 27.50
CA CYS A 88 7.33 -1.79 28.65
C CYS A 88 5.87 -1.31 28.76
N HIS A 89 5.53 -0.62 29.87
CA HIS A 89 4.36 0.23 29.86
C HIS A 89 4.51 1.35 28.82
N GLY A 90 3.45 1.66 28.09
CA GLY A 90 3.47 2.58 26.95
C GLY A 90 3.52 4.07 27.34
N SER A 91 4.31 4.42 28.35
CA SER A 91 4.61 5.80 28.69
C SER A 91 5.71 6.34 27.77
N PRO A 92 5.51 7.47 27.06
CA PRO A 92 6.57 8.09 26.27
C PRO A 92 7.84 8.39 27.08
N VAL A 93 7.72 8.70 28.40
CA VAL A 93 8.85 8.94 29.27
C VAL A 93 9.66 7.66 29.49
N VAL A 94 9.00 6.56 29.87
CA VAL A 94 9.64 5.25 30.06
C VAL A 94 10.35 4.78 28.79
N LEU A 95 9.66 4.90 27.65
CA LEU A 95 10.22 4.48 26.36
C LEU A 95 11.45 5.31 25.95
N ASN A 96 11.45 6.62 26.18
CA ASN A 96 12.61 7.47 25.86
C ASN A 96 13.78 7.19 26.83
N GLU A 97 13.54 7.05 28.14
CA GLU A 97 14.59 6.68 29.10
C GLU A 97 15.20 5.31 28.79
N GLY A 98 14.35 4.32 28.45
CA GLY A 98 14.82 3.00 28.01
C GLY A 98 15.63 3.07 26.72
N LEU A 99 15.21 3.87 25.73
CA LEU A 99 15.95 4.08 24.50
C LEU A 99 17.30 4.74 24.75
N ASP A 100 17.36 5.74 25.61
CA ASP A 100 18.60 6.40 26.03
C ASP A 100 19.55 5.43 26.74
N ALA A 101 19.03 4.50 27.56
CA ALA A 101 19.80 3.44 28.18
C ALA A 101 20.44 2.52 27.13
N LEU A 102 19.70 2.14 26.09
CA LEU A 102 20.22 1.35 24.97
C LEU A 102 21.33 2.09 24.22
N PHE A 103 21.17 3.40 23.98
CA PHE A 103 22.19 4.22 23.32
C PHE A 103 23.46 4.37 24.18
N ALA A 104 23.31 4.53 25.50
CA ALA A 104 24.44 4.57 26.42
C ALA A 104 25.29 3.28 26.40
N GLN A 105 24.68 2.15 26.01
CA GLN A 105 25.36 0.87 25.83
C GLN A 105 25.92 0.64 24.42
N GLY A 106 25.83 1.62 23.52
CA GLY A 106 26.42 1.59 22.20
C GLY A 106 25.49 1.23 21.06
N ALA A 107 24.18 1.13 21.29
CA ALA A 107 23.21 1.11 20.20
C ALA A 107 23.11 2.51 19.58
N ARG A 108 22.78 2.56 18.29
CA ARG A 108 22.48 3.79 17.54
C ARG A 108 20.99 3.88 17.23
N GLN A 109 20.48 5.10 17.13
CA GLN A 109 19.12 5.31 16.62
C GLN A 109 18.95 4.69 15.24
N ALA A 110 17.93 3.85 15.07
CA ALA A 110 17.54 3.33 13.78
C ALA A 110 16.95 4.44 12.89
N LYS A 111 17.24 4.38 11.60
CA LYS A 111 16.58 5.20 10.57
C LYS A 111 15.19 4.66 10.26
N GLY A 112 14.35 5.46 9.56
CA GLY A 112 13.09 4.96 9.01
C GLY A 112 13.32 3.73 8.14
N GLY A 113 12.56 2.64 8.37
CA GLY A 113 12.65 1.40 7.60
C GLY A 113 13.93 0.57 7.78
N GLU A 114 14.85 0.93 8.67
CA GLU A 114 16.16 0.28 8.74
C GLU A 114 16.08 -1.19 9.16
N PHE A 115 15.17 -1.58 10.02
CA PHE A 115 14.98 -3.00 10.36
C PHE A 115 14.53 -3.83 9.14
N THR A 116 13.59 -3.30 8.35
CA THR A 116 13.11 -3.96 7.13
C THR A 116 14.19 -3.94 6.04
N GLN A 117 14.97 -2.86 5.93
CA GLN A 117 16.13 -2.78 5.04
C GLN A 117 17.17 -3.86 5.37
N ARG A 118 17.50 -4.07 6.65
CA ARG A 118 18.40 -5.15 7.08
C ARG A 118 17.83 -6.53 6.77
N ALA A 119 16.51 -6.72 6.98
CA ALA A 119 15.84 -7.96 6.60
C ALA A 119 15.97 -8.25 5.09
N PHE A 120 15.80 -7.24 4.24
CA PHE A 120 16.03 -7.35 2.81
C PHE A 120 17.50 -7.66 2.46
N LEU A 121 18.45 -6.89 3.01
CA LEU A 121 19.89 -7.08 2.75
C LEU A 121 20.41 -8.46 3.23
N ASN A 122 19.83 -8.98 4.30
CA ASN A 122 20.15 -10.32 4.83
C ASN A 122 19.33 -11.43 4.18
N GLY A 123 18.60 -11.17 3.09
CA GLY A 123 17.85 -12.17 2.33
C GLY A 123 16.65 -12.78 3.07
N ARG A 124 16.12 -12.12 4.13
CA ARG A 124 14.92 -12.56 4.85
C ARG A 124 13.65 -12.33 4.06
N MET A 125 13.66 -11.34 3.21
CA MET A 125 12.58 -10.96 2.29
C MET A 125 13.15 -10.31 1.05
N ASP A 126 12.41 -10.34 -0.04
CA ASP A 126 12.72 -9.57 -1.24
C ASP A 126 12.14 -8.15 -1.18
N LEU A 127 12.39 -7.35 -2.22
CA LEU A 127 11.97 -5.95 -2.23
C LEU A 127 10.44 -5.79 -2.32
N ILE A 128 9.74 -6.67 -3.02
CA ILE A 128 8.25 -6.67 -3.08
C ILE A 128 7.69 -6.93 -1.68
N GLN A 129 8.23 -7.92 -0.97
CA GLN A 129 7.84 -8.24 0.40
C GLN A 129 8.16 -7.09 1.37
N ALA A 130 9.31 -6.43 1.19
CA ALA A 130 9.68 -5.27 2.00
C ALA A 130 8.70 -4.10 1.78
N GLU A 131 8.33 -3.79 0.54
CA GLU A 131 7.32 -2.77 0.24
C GLU A 131 5.94 -3.15 0.81
N ALA A 132 5.59 -4.44 0.79
CA ALA A 132 4.33 -4.94 1.35
C ALA A 132 4.22 -4.74 2.88
N VAL A 133 5.35 -4.68 3.62
CA VAL A 133 5.34 -4.32 5.05
C VAL A 133 4.79 -2.90 5.24
N ALA A 134 5.22 -1.92 4.42
CA ALA A 134 4.69 -0.56 4.49
C ALA A 134 3.23 -0.53 4.07
N ASP A 135 2.88 -1.18 2.95
CA ASP A 135 1.51 -1.24 2.46
C ASP A 135 0.54 -1.87 3.48
N LEU A 136 1.00 -2.84 4.28
CA LEU A 136 0.20 -3.45 5.35
C LEU A 136 -0.03 -2.50 6.53
N ILE A 137 1.00 -1.73 6.90
CA ILE A 137 0.90 -0.74 8.00
C ILE A 137 -0.02 0.41 7.61
N ASP A 138 0.09 0.87 6.34
CA ASP A 138 -0.68 1.97 5.79
C ASP A 138 -2.08 1.55 5.28
N ALA A 139 -2.43 0.25 5.40
CA ALA A 139 -3.68 -0.27 4.88
C ALA A 139 -4.89 0.31 5.62
N GLU A 140 -5.76 0.97 4.88
CA GLU A 140 -6.98 1.62 5.40
C GLU A 140 -8.26 0.83 5.08
N SER A 141 -8.12 -0.33 4.41
CA SER A 141 -9.23 -1.24 4.15
C SER A 141 -8.82 -2.70 4.36
N PRO A 142 -9.75 -3.60 4.76
CA PRO A 142 -9.46 -5.02 4.86
C PRO A 142 -8.91 -5.62 3.56
N ALA A 143 -9.40 -5.16 2.43
CA ALA A 143 -8.96 -5.63 1.12
C ALA A 143 -7.51 -5.22 0.80
N ALA A 144 -7.10 -3.99 1.16
CA ALA A 144 -5.72 -3.53 1.06
C ALA A 144 -4.81 -4.36 1.97
N ALA A 145 -5.19 -4.56 3.24
CA ALA A 145 -4.44 -5.37 4.19
C ALA A 145 -4.25 -6.81 3.71
N HIS A 146 -5.31 -7.46 3.22
CA HIS A 146 -5.23 -8.82 2.69
C HIS A 146 -4.31 -8.93 1.46
N ASN A 147 -4.33 -7.94 0.56
CA ASN A 147 -3.41 -7.92 -0.58
C ASN A 147 -1.96 -7.76 -0.11
N ALA A 148 -1.69 -6.86 0.83
CA ALA A 148 -0.35 -6.66 1.39
C ALA A 148 0.17 -7.94 2.10
N VAL A 149 -0.67 -8.61 2.89
CA VAL A 149 -0.32 -9.92 3.49
C VAL A 149 0.04 -10.94 2.43
N GLY A 150 -0.74 -11.08 1.35
CA GLY A 150 -0.43 -12.01 0.28
C GLY A 150 0.87 -11.68 -0.47
N GLN A 151 1.20 -10.39 -0.65
CA GLN A 151 2.51 -9.97 -1.17
C GLN A 151 3.64 -10.30 -0.18
N LEU A 152 3.42 -10.08 1.11
CA LEU A 152 4.39 -10.45 2.15
C LEU A 152 4.63 -11.96 2.21
N GLU A 153 3.63 -12.78 1.93
CA GLU A 153 3.76 -14.24 1.73
C GLU A 153 4.49 -14.63 0.43
N GLY A 154 4.89 -13.65 -0.39
CA GLY A 154 5.66 -13.83 -1.61
C GLY A 154 4.84 -14.30 -2.82
N ARG A 155 3.52 -14.09 -2.86
CA ARG A 155 2.69 -14.51 -4.00
C ARG A 155 3.09 -13.78 -5.27
N LEU A 156 3.19 -12.44 -5.22
CA LEU A 156 3.66 -11.64 -6.35
C LEU A 156 5.10 -11.97 -6.73
N SER A 157 5.98 -12.15 -5.74
CA SER A 157 7.38 -12.51 -5.95
C SER A 157 7.54 -13.84 -6.68
N ARG A 158 6.72 -14.85 -6.37
CA ARG A 158 6.72 -16.13 -7.10
C ARG A 158 6.30 -15.97 -8.54
N GLY A 159 5.20 -15.24 -8.81
CA GLY A 159 4.75 -14.99 -10.19
C GLY A 159 5.79 -14.24 -11.04
N VAL A 160 6.44 -13.22 -10.46
CA VAL A 160 7.56 -12.52 -11.11
C VAL A 160 8.77 -13.45 -11.28
N GLY A 161 9.05 -14.30 -10.27
CA GLY A 161 10.14 -15.27 -10.30
C GLY A 161 10.00 -16.27 -11.45
N GLU A 162 8.81 -16.80 -11.69
CA GLU A 162 8.55 -17.74 -12.80
C GLU A 162 8.83 -17.12 -14.17
N ILE A 163 8.47 -15.85 -14.35
CA ILE A 163 8.78 -15.11 -15.60
C ILE A 163 10.29 -14.89 -15.71
N TYR A 164 10.92 -14.46 -14.63
CA TYR A 164 12.37 -14.23 -14.57
C TYR A 164 13.16 -15.51 -14.89
N ASP A 165 12.81 -16.62 -14.27
CA ASP A 165 13.49 -17.90 -14.46
C ASP A 165 13.34 -18.42 -15.90
N GLY A 166 12.16 -18.25 -16.51
CA GLY A 166 11.95 -18.58 -17.92
C GLY A 166 12.82 -17.78 -18.89
N LEU A 167 12.94 -16.46 -18.65
CA LEU A 167 13.83 -15.61 -19.45
C LEU A 167 15.31 -15.91 -19.16
N MET A 168 15.67 -16.19 -17.92
CA MET A 168 17.02 -16.57 -17.52
C MET A 168 17.47 -17.89 -18.18
N GLU A 169 16.57 -18.86 -18.34
CA GLU A 169 16.86 -20.09 -19.08
C GLU A 169 17.25 -19.79 -20.53
N VAL A 170 16.53 -18.88 -21.20
CA VAL A 170 16.86 -18.47 -22.57
C VAL A 170 18.25 -17.85 -22.65
N VAL A 171 18.54 -16.88 -21.78
CA VAL A 171 19.83 -16.17 -21.77
C VAL A 171 20.97 -17.12 -21.41
N SER A 172 20.81 -17.96 -20.38
CA SER A 172 21.85 -18.89 -19.94
C SER A 172 22.19 -19.93 -20.97
N ARG A 173 21.19 -20.52 -21.66
CA ARG A 173 21.45 -21.48 -22.74
C ARG A 173 22.13 -20.86 -23.93
N PHE A 174 21.76 -19.62 -24.28
CA PHE A 174 22.44 -18.90 -25.35
C PHE A 174 23.93 -18.75 -25.05
N TYR A 175 24.27 -18.26 -23.87
CA TYR A 175 25.68 -18.13 -23.47
C TYR A 175 26.42 -19.46 -23.41
N ALA A 176 25.76 -20.51 -22.88
CA ALA A 176 26.36 -21.82 -22.82
C ALA A 176 26.77 -22.35 -24.23
N VAL A 177 25.92 -22.14 -25.24
CA VAL A 177 26.24 -22.54 -26.63
C VAL A 177 27.37 -21.71 -27.23
N VAL A 178 27.43 -20.41 -26.90
CA VAL A 178 28.48 -19.50 -27.43
C VAL A 178 29.83 -19.74 -26.74
N ASP A 179 29.85 -19.93 -25.41
CA ASP A 179 31.05 -20.04 -24.63
C ASP A 179 31.68 -21.43 -24.68
N TYR A 180 30.88 -22.46 -24.96
CA TYR A 180 31.31 -23.87 -24.99
C TYR A 180 30.91 -24.56 -26.30
N PRO A 181 31.42 -24.09 -27.46
CA PRO A 181 31.02 -24.60 -28.77
C PRO A 181 31.43 -26.07 -29.03
N ASP A 182 32.37 -26.58 -28.22
CA ASP A 182 32.84 -27.97 -28.31
C ASP A 182 32.07 -28.96 -27.39
N GLU A 183 31.14 -28.44 -26.58
CA GLU A 183 30.26 -29.27 -25.75
C GLU A 183 28.95 -29.55 -26.48
N ASP A 184 28.40 -30.77 -26.29
CA ASP A 184 27.11 -31.20 -26.85
C ASP A 184 25.93 -30.49 -26.12
N ILE A 185 25.89 -29.14 -26.15
CA ILE A 185 24.81 -28.35 -25.58
C ILE A 185 23.78 -28.10 -26.68
N ASP A 186 22.58 -28.67 -26.52
CA ASP A 186 21.48 -28.45 -27.46
C ASP A 186 21.05 -26.98 -27.42
N PRO A 187 21.19 -26.21 -28.51
CA PRO A 187 20.69 -24.85 -28.58
C PRO A 187 19.16 -24.85 -28.47
N LEU A 188 18.60 -23.80 -27.88
CA LEU A 188 17.14 -23.63 -27.90
C LEU A 188 16.66 -23.53 -29.34
N THR A 189 15.65 -24.32 -29.68
CA THR A 189 15.01 -24.21 -30.99
C THR A 189 14.26 -22.87 -31.09
N GLN A 190 14.13 -22.35 -32.32
CA GLN A 190 13.33 -21.12 -32.56
C GLN A 190 11.92 -21.24 -31.98
N GLY A 191 11.31 -22.43 -32.04
CA GLY A 191 9.99 -22.68 -31.46
C GLY A 191 9.97 -22.56 -29.92
N GLN A 192 10.99 -23.04 -29.22
CA GLN A 192 11.12 -22.92 -27.77
C GLN A 192 11.31 -21.44 -27.35
N LEU A 193 12.18 -20.71 -28.06
CA LEU A 193 12.38 -19.27 -27.84
C LEU A 193 11.07 -18.50 -28.02
N THR A 194 10.38 -18.71 -29.16
CA THR A 194 9.10 -18.07 -29.44
C THR A 194 8.06 -18.37 -28.34
N GLN A 195 7.99 -19.63 -27.90
CA GLN A 195 7.03 -20.03 -26.87
C GLN A 195 7.35 -19.40 -25.51
N THR A 196 8.62 -19.34 -25.12
CA THR A 196 9.02 -18.73 -23.84
C THR A 196 8.76 -17.24 -23.85
N LEU A 197 9.16 -16.52 -24.92
CA LEU A 197 8.90 -15.08 -25.02
C LEU A 197 7.38 -14.77 -25.05
N ALA A 198 6.58 -15.55 -25.78
CA ALA A 198 5.13 -15.37 -25.84
C ALA A 198 4.45 -15.62 -24.47
N ARG A 199 4.91 -16.63 -23.71
CA ARG A 199 4.42 -16.88 -22.34
C ARG A 199 4.78 -15.72 -21.40
N SER A 200 6.03 -15.25 -21.47
CA SER A 200 6.50 -14.12 -20.65
C SER A 200 5.72 -12.84 -20.98
N GLU A 201 5.48 -12.56 -22.27
CA GLU A 201 4.66 -11.42 -22.70
C GLU A 201 3.25 -11.49 -22.12
N THR A 202 2.56 -12.62 -22.30
CA THR A 202 1.20 -12.82 -21.78
C THR A 202 1.13 -12.66 -20.26
N ALA A 203 2.11 -13.20 -19.53
CA ALA A 203 2.16 -13.10 -18.07
C ALA A 203 2.44 -11.67 -17.61
N LEU A 204 3.34 -10.93 -18.28
CA LEU A 204 3.64 -9.53 -17.98
C LEU A 204 2.45 -8.61 -18.30
N GLU A 205 1.73 -8.84 -19.41
CA GLU A 205 0.50 -8.12 -19.74
C GLU A 205 -0.58 -8.32 -18.66
N ALA A 206 -0.81 -9.58 -18.28
CA ALA A 206 -1.77 -9.91 -17.23
C ALA A 206 -1.41 -9.24 -15.89
N LEU A 207 -0.12 -9.24 -15.55
CA LEU A 207 0.37 -8.60 -14.34
C LEU A 207 0.21 -7.08 -14.38
N LEU A 208 0.60 -6.44 -15.49
CA LEU A 208 0.47 -4.99 -15.68
C LEU A 208 -0.99 -4.54 -15.65
N ALA A 209 -1.91 -5.33 -16.20
CA ALA A 209 -3.35 -5.05 -16.15
C ALA A 209 -3.91 -4.98 -14.71
N THR A 210 -3.24 -5.59 -13.73
CA THR A 210 -3.65 -5.53 -12.33
C THR A 210 -3.37 -4.18 -11.67
N PHE A 211 -2.45 -3.37 -12.22
CA PHE A 211 -1.92 -2.17 -11.56
C PHE A 211 -3.00 -1.15 -11.19
N ARG A 212 -3.88 -0.81 -12.14
CA ARG A 212 -4.94 0.18 -11.88
C ARG A 212 -5.83 -0.23 -10.71
N ARG A 213 -6.14 -1.52 -10.62
CA ARG A 213 -6.95 -2.08 -9.54
C ARG A 213 -6.18 -2.08 -8.21
N GLY A 214 -4.91 -2.52 -8.24
CA GLY A 214 -4.05 -2.51 -7.04
C GLY A 214 -3.82 -1.09 -6.51
N GLN A 215 -3.65 -0.10 -7.40
CA GLN A 215 -3.54 1.30 -7.02
C GLN A 215 -4.80 1.81 -6.31
N LEU A 216 -6.00 1.54 -6.88
CA LEU A 216 -7.27 1.92 -6.25
C LEU A 216 -7.49 1.19 -4.92
N LEU A 217 -7.05 -0.06 -4.81
CA LEU A 217 -7.13 -0.82 -3.57
C LEU A 217 -6.25 -0.20 -2.46
N ARG A 218 -5.01 0.19 -2.81
CA ARG A 218 -4.05 0.78 -1.87
C ARG A 218 -4.40 2.21 -1.50
N GLN A 219 -4.72 3.05 -2.49
CA GLN A 219 -4.91 4.49 -2.30
C GLN A 219 -6.36 4.88 -2.04
N GLY A 220 -7.32 3.98 -2.27
CA GLY A 220 -8.73 4.30 -2.33
C GLY A 220 -9.14 4.89 -3.68
N VAL A 221 -10.44 4.98 -3.90
CA VAL A 221 -11.06 5.54 -5.11
C VAL A 221 -11.22 7.04 -4.94
N PRO A 222 -10.51 7.88 -5.73
CA PRO A 222 -10.76 9.31 -5.70
C PRO A 222 -12.20 9.60 -6.16
N ALA A 223 -13.00 10.19 -5.28
CA ALA A 223 -14.40 10.49 -5.55
C ALA A 223 -14.74 11.93 -5.25
N VAL A 224 -15.76 12.45 -5.92
CA VAL A 224 -16.26 13.81 -5.71
C VAL A 224 -17.79 13.76 -5.55
N ILE A 225 -18.33 14.55 -4.60
CA ILE A 225 -19.77 14.75 -4.43
C ILE A 225 -20.16 16.05 -5.14
N LEU A 226 -20.98 15.93 -6.17
CA LEU A 226 -21.44 17.04 -7.01
C LEU A 226 -22.93 17.29 -6.79
N GLY A 227 -23.38 18.51 -7.00
CA GLY A 227 -24.77 18.92 -6.88
C GLY A 227 -24.89 20.39 -6.46
N LYS A 228 -26.04 21.01 -6.72
CA LYS A 228 -26.31 22.40 -6.33
C LYS A 228 -26.25 22.63 -4.82
N PRO A 229 -26.15 23.87 -4.33
CA PRO A 229 -26.32 24.20 -2.92
C PRO A 229 -27.62 23.61 -2.35
N ASN A 230 -27.58 23.10 -1.13
CA ASN A 230 -28.72 22.48 -0.43
C ASN A 230 -29.35 21.23 -1.09
N ALA A 231 -28.69 20.59 -2.08
CA ALA A 231 -29.12 19.31 -2.60
C ALA A 231 -28.97 18.15 -1.59
N GLY A 232 -28.23 18.38 -0.50
CA GLY A 232 -27.99 17.42 0.57
C GLY A 232 -26.63 16.69 0.47
N LYS A 233 -25.65 17.31 -0.14
CA LYS A 233 -24.28 16.76 -0.26
C LYS A 233 -23.64 16.44 1.09
N SER A 234 -23.68 17.39 2.04
CA SER A 234 -23.15 17.19 3.40
C SER A 234 -23.93 16.14 4.18
N SER A 235 -25.25 16.07 3.97
CA SER A 235 -26.09 15.04 4.57
C SER A 235 -25.76 13.66 4.03
N LEU A 236 -25.49 13.53 2.71
CA LEU A 236 -25.06 12.29 2.09
C LEU A 236 -23.68 11.87 2.63
N LEU A 237 -22.75 12.79 2.74
CA LEU A 237 -21.43 12.52 3.35
C LEU A 237 -21.59 11.95 4.76
N ASN A 238 -22.40 12.61 5.61
CA ASN A 238 -22.64 12.16 6.98
C ASN A 238 -23.37 10.80 7.02
N ALA A 239 -24.31 10.54 6.11
CA ALA A 239 -24.98 9.25 6.00
C ALA A 239 -24.01 8.13 5.60
N LEU A 240 -23.06 8.40 4.67
CA LEU A 240 -22.04 7.45 4.29
C LEU A 240 -21.02 7.20 5.42
N LEU A 241 -20.63 8.26 6.17
CA LEU A 241 -19.73 8.15 7.34
C LEU A 241 -20.38 7.37 8.49
N GLY A 242 -21.71 7.46 8.65
CA GLY A 242 -22.46 6.74 9.68
C GLY A 242 -22.86 5.31 9.31
N TYR A 243 -22.76 4.94 8.06
CA TYR A 243 -23.24 3.66 7.52
C TYR A 243 -22.37 2.47 7.92
N ASP A 244 -21.07 2.62 7.83
CA ASP A 244 -20.11 1.66 8.39
C ASP A 244 -19.26 2.42 9.40
N ARG A 245 -19.02 1.86 10.58
CA ARG A 245 -18.20 2.52 11.60
C ARG A 245 -16.83 2.82 10.99
N ALA A 246 -16.75 3.94 10.28
CA ALA A 246 -15.52 4.45 9.74
C ALA A 246 -14.53 4.55 10.89
N ILE A 247 -13.45 3.81 10.82
CA ILE A 247 -12.29 4.05 11.68
C ILE A 247 -11.73 5.38 11.19
N VAL A 248 -12.27 6.47 11.73
CA VAL A 248 -11.68 7.80 11.56
C VAL A 248 -10.39 7.76 12.37
N THR A 249 -9.29 7.49 11.72
CA THR A 249 -7.98 7.73 12.32
C THR A 249 -7.72 9.22 12.22
N ASP A 250 -8.10 9.97 13.26
CA ASP A 250 -7.58 11.31 13.51
C ASP A 250 -6.08 11.19 13.82
N VAL A 251 -5.27 11.02 12.79
CA VAL A 251 -3.84 11.27 12.91
C VAL A 251 -3.63 12.76 12.68
N ALA A 252 -3.75 13.52 13.76
CA ALA A 252 -3.34 14.91 13.77
C ALA A 252 -1.84 14.98 13.46
N GLY A 253 -1.46 15.46 12.29
CA GLY A 253 -0.07 15.80 12.06
C GLY A 253 0.55 15.59 10.70
N THR A 254 -0.19 15.51 9.59
CA THR A 254 0.43 15.58 8.26
C THR A 254 -0.27 16.58 7.36
N THR A 255 0.43 17.73 7.17
CA THR A 255 0.46 18.63 6.01
C THR A 255 -0.80 19.36 5.54
N ARG A 256 -0.57 20.59 5.20
CA ARG A 256 -1.36 21.72 4.63
C ARG A 256 -2.03 21.45 3.27
N ASP A 257 -2.32 20.21 2.90
CA ASP A 257 -2.94 19.88 1.60
C ASP A 257 -4.40 19.47 1.80
N THR A 258 -5.27 19.93 0.91
CA THR A 258 -6.72 19.71 0.76
C THR A 258 -7.35 18.71 1.74
N VAL A 259 -8.36 19.16 2.50
CA VAL A 259 -9.10 18.29 3.43
C VAL A 259 -9.79 17.19 2.63
N GLU A 260 -9.17 16.02 2.57
CA GLU A 260 -9.75 14.80 2.02
C GLU A 260 -10.44 14.02 3.14
N GLU A 261 -11.66 13.59 2.91
CA GLU A 261 -12.33 12.66 3.80
C GLU A 261 -12.36 11.25 3.22
N LYS A 262 -12.11 10.26 4.06
CA LYS A 262 -12.09 8.85 3.67
C LYS A 262 -13.34 8.17 4.19
N VAL A 263 -14.06 7.52 3.30
CA VAL A 263 -15.30 6.82 3.60
C VAL A 263 -15.21 5.38 3.13
N GLN A 264 -15.36 4.44 4.06
CA GLN A 264 -15.43 3.02 3.73
C GLN A 264 -16.86 2.67 3.28
N VAL A 265 -16.99 2.13 2.07
CA VAL A 265 -18.27 1.64 1.52
C VAL A 265 -18.10 0.17 1.18
N GLY A 266 -18.50 -0.71 2.08
CA GLY A 266 -18.24 -2.14 1.99
C GLY A 266 -16.74 -2.42 1.87
N HIS A 267 -16.32 -3.05 0.75
CA HIS A 267 -14.89 -3.31 0.50
C HIS A 267 -14.16 -2.17 -0.24
N VAL A 268 -14.84 -1.08 -0.59
CA VAL A 268 -14.29 0.05 -1.34
C VAL A 268 -14.02 1.22 -0.41
N LEU A 269 -12.79 1.72 -0.42
CA LEU A 269 -12.41 2.96 0.24
C LEU A 269 -12.61 4.13 -0.74
N LEU A 270 -13.49 5.07 -0.44
CA LEU A 270 -13.65 6.31 -1.19
C LEU A 270 -12.81 7.41 -0.55
N ARG A 271 -12.03 8.13 -1.35
CA ARG A 271 -11.34 9.37 -0.96
C ARG A 271 -12.10 10.55 -1.54
N LEU A 272 -12.83 11.25 -0.70
CA LEU A 272 -13.66 12.37 -1.09
C LEU A 272 -12.82 13.65 -1.12
N CYS A 273 -12.58 14.17 -2.33
CA CYS A 273 -11.84 15.39 -2.56
C CYS A 273 -12.78 16.60 -2.37
N ASP A 274 -12.24 17.71 -1.82
CA ASP A 274 -12.90 19.00 -1.65
C ASP A 274 -14.12 18.99 -0.68
N THR A 275 -13.94 18.37 0.48
CA THR A 275 -14.96 18.40 1.54
C THR A 275 -15.11 19.77 2.23
N ALA A 276 -14.15 20.70 2.04
CA ALA A 276 -14.22 22.06 2.57
C ALA A 276 -15.43 22.84 2.02
N GLY A 277 -15.77 22.68 0.73
CA GLY A 277 -16.98 23.23 0.13
C GLY A 277 -18.28 22.61 0.63
N LEU A 278 -18.21 21.48 1.35
CA LEU A 278 -19.36 20.80 1.94
C LEU A 278 -19.66 21.26 3.38
N ARG A 279 -18.66 21.86 4.08
CA ARG A 279 -18.78 22.27 5.49
C ARG A 279 -19.02 23.77 5.69
N ASP A 280 -18.57 24.63 4.75
CA ASP A 280 -18.69 26.08 4.87
C ASP A 280 -19.95 26.62 4.18
N THR A 281 -20.84 27.24 4.95
CA THR A 281 -22.12 27.87 4.51
C THR A 281 -22.04 29.38 4.41
N GLY A 282 -20.92 29.97 3.98
CA GLY A 282 -20.72 31.42 3.92
C GLY A 282 -20.58 31.99 2.50
N ASP A 283 -21.39 33.01 2.16
CA ASP A 283 -21.59 33.62 0.83
C ASP A 283 -20.35 34.17 0.10
N ALA A 284 -19.20 34.27 0.74
CA ALA A 284 -18.00 34.92 0.14
C ALA A 284 -17.03 33.92 -0.54
N VAL A 285 -17.24 32.60 -0.41
CA VAL A 285 -16.32 31.51 -0.85
C VAL A 285 -16.81 30.81 -2.13
N GLU A 286 -18.00 31.17 -2.61
CA GLU A 286 -18.73 30.42 -3.67
C GLU A 286 -18.00 30.33 -5.03
N ARG A 287 -17.34 31.40 -5.48
CA ARG A 287 -16.61 31.39 -6.78
C ARG A 287 -15.32 30.58 -6.74
N LEU A 288 -14.62 30.61 -5.62
CA LEU A 288 -13.43 29.80 -5.39
C LEU A 288 -13.79 28.30 -5.21
N GLY A 289 -14.97 28.01 -4.62
CA GLY A 289 -15.51 26.67 -4.47
C GLY A 289 -15.83 26.00 -5.80
N VAL A 290 -16.45 26.70 -6.76
CA VAL A 290 -16.79 26.15 -8.09
C VAL A 290 -15.55 25.71 -8.87
N GLN A 291 -14.47 26.51 -8.84
CA GLN A 291 -13.24 26.14 -9.54
C GLN A 291 -12.56 24.94 -8.88
N ARG A 292 -12.49 24.88 -7.55
CA ARG A 292 -11.94 23.74 -6.81
C ARG A 292 -12.73 22.46 -7.09
N THR A 293 -14.05 22.54 -7.08
CA THR A 293 -14.92 21.38 -7.38
C THR A 293 -14.71 20.87 -8.81
N ARG A 294 -14.50 21.73 -9.80
CA ARG A 294 -14.15 21.32 -11.17
C ARG A 294 -12.77 20.67 -11.26
N ASP A 295 -11.79 21.19 -10.51
CA ASP A 295 -10.45 20.62 -10.48
C ASP A 295 -10.44 19.25 -9.76
N ALA A 296 -11.20 19.11 -8.66
CA ALA A 296 -11.44 17.83 -7.99
C ALA A 296 -12.13 16.81 -8.92
N ALA A 297 -13.13 17.25 -9.70
CA ALA A 297 -13.82 16.38 -10.66
C ALA A 297 -12.88 15.85 -11.77
N ARG A 298 -11.90 16.65 -12.21
CA ARG A 298 -10.89 16.19 -13.19
C ARG A 298 -9.98 15.07 -12.68
N GLN A 299 -9.75 15.02 -11.37
CA GLN A 299 -8.90 14.03 -10.72
C GLN A 299 -9.71 12.83 -10.19
N ALA A 300 -11.03 12.97 -10.08
CA ALA A 300 -11.89 11.93 -9.56
C ALA A 300 -12.06 10.76 -10.53
N ALA A 301 -12.12 9.55 -9.99
CA ALA A 301 -12.48 8.33 -10.71
C ALA A 301 -13.99 8.04 -10.61
N LEU A 302 -14.68 8.64 -9.63
CA LEU A 302 -16.12 8.49 -9.37
C LEU A 302 -16.75 9.83 -9.01
N ALA A 303 -17.87 10.17 -9.65
CA ALA A 303 -18.75 11.27 -9.25
C ALA A 303 -20.00 10.72 -8.59
N LEU A 304 -20.33 11.24 -7.40
CA LEU A 304 -21.62 11.07 -6.73
C LEU A 304 -22.44 12.33 -6.99
N LEU A 305 -23.27 12.30 -8.03
CA LEU A 305 -24.11 13.43 -8.43
C LEU A 305 -25.40 13.44 -7.61
N VAL A 306 -25.57 14.43 -6.76
CA VAL A 306 -26.73 14.57 -5.86
C VAL A 306 -27.73 15.59 -6.44
N LEU A 307 -28.90 15.12 -6.79
CA LEU A 307 -30.04 15.92 -7.25
C LEU A 307 -31.10 16.00 -6.15
N ASP A 308 -31.71 17.18 -5.97
CA ASP A 308 -32.81 17.36 -5.04
C ASP A 308 -34.12 16.88 -5.70
N GLY A 309 -34.60 15.72 -5.29
CA GLY A 309 -35.84 15.09 -5.82
C GLY A 309 -37.12 15.84 -5.45
N SER A 310 -37.11 16.75 -4.48
CA SER A 310 -38.28 17.51 -4.02
C SER A 310 -38.58 18.77 -4.85
N ARG A 311 -37.71 19.13 -5.81
CA ARG A 311 -37.83 20.34 -6.63
C ARG A 311 -37.49 20.09 -8.10
N PRO A 312 -38.05 20.83 -9.05
CA PRO A 312 -37.64 20.77 -10.45
C PRO A 312 -36.14 21.06 -10.63
N LEU A 313 -35.53 20.47 -11.65
CA LEU A 313 -34.14 20.73 -12.01
C LEU A 313 -33.96 22.20 -12.42
N THR A 314 -32.85 22.80 -12.00
CA THR A 314 -32.45 24.21 -12.26
C THR A 314 -31.20 24.26 -13.12
N ALA A 315 -30.81 25.45 -13.58
CA ALA A 315 -29.55 25.64 -14.32
C ALA A 315 -28.32 25.19 -13.52
N GLU A 316 -28.35 25.31 -12.19
CA GLU A 316 -27.24 24.86 -11.31
C GLU A 316 -27.16 23.32 -11.28
N ASP A 317 -28.31 22.61 -11.37
CA ASP A 317 -28.29 21.15 -11.52
C ASP A 317 -27.68 20.74 -12.85
N GLU A 318 -27.98 21.48 -13.94
CA GLU A 318 -27.39 21.20 -15.26
C GLU A 318 -25.85 21.41 -15.27
N ASP A 319 -25.34 22.44 -14.58
CA ASP A 319 -23.91 22.65 -14.40
C ASP A 319 -23.24 21.49 -13.62
N ALA A 320 -23.89 21.01 -12.56
CA ALA A 320 -23.42 19.86 -11.81
C ALA A 320 -23.43 18.56 -12.65
N ILE A 321 -24.49 18.36 -13.43
CA ILE A 321 -24.61 17.23 -14.38
C ILE A 321 -23.50 17.28 -15.43
N ALA A 322 -23.26 18.44 -16.03
CA ALA A 322 -22.19 18.62 -17.02
C ALA A 322 -20.80 18.37 -16.42
N THR A 323 -20.58 18.78 -15.16
CA THR A 323 -19.33 18.51 -14.44
C THR A 323 -19.17 17.01 -14.15
N ALA A 324 -20.24 16.33 -13.71
CA ALA A 324 -20.22 14.89 -13.44
C ALA A 324 -19.98 14.06 -14.71
N ALA A 325 -20.49 14.49 -15.86
CA ALA A 325 -20.30 13.80 -17.14
C ALA A 325 -18.83 13.76 -17.60
N ALA A 326 -17.98 14.64 -17.09
CA ALA A 326 -16.53 14.64 -17.37
C ALA A 326 -15.77 13.60 -16.53
N VAL A 327 -16.40 13.02 -15.48
CA VAL A 327 -15.78 12.00 -14.62
C VAL A 327 -15.97 10.60 -15.23
N PRO A 328 -14.97 9.72 -15.22
CA PRO A 328 -15.03 8.41 -15.89
C PRO A 328 -16.20 7.52 -15.46
N ARG A 329 -16.64 7.63 -14.20
CA ARG A 329 -17.78 6.92 -13.63
C ARG A 329 -18.64 7.88 -12.82
N GLN A 330 -19.96 7.71 -12.94
CA GLN A 330 -20.92 8.53 -12.16
C GLN A 330 -22.05 7.69 -11.61
N LEU A 331 -22.50 8.03 -10.40
CA LEU A 331 -23.74 7.54 -9.80
C LEU A 331 -24.66 8.73 -9.57
N VAL A 332 -25.84 8.68 -10.15
CA VAL A 332 -26.85 9.76 -10.04
C VAL A 332 -27.78 9.43 -8.88
N ILE A 333 -27.77 10.30 -7.89
CA ILE A 333 -28.48 10.16 -6.62
C ILE A 333 -29.64 11.15 -6.60
N VAL A 334 -30.85 10.65 -6.41
CA VAL A 334 -32.05 11.46 -6.21
C VAL A 334 -32.33 11.52 -4.71
N ASN A 335 -31.89 12.60 -4.08
CA ASN A 335 -31.98 12.77 -2.63
C ASN A 335 -33.32 13.41 -2.22
N LYS A 336 -33.62 13.34 -0.91
CA LYS A 336 -34.81 13.87 -0.26
C LYS A 336 -36.10 13.16 -0.66
N THR A 337 -36.04 11.84 -0.79
CA THR A 337 -37.23 10.99 -1.08
C THR A 337 -38.24 10.97 0.05
N ASP A 338 -37.86 11.48 1.23
CA ASP A 338 -38.78 11.73 2.38
C ASP A 338 -39.70 12.92 2.17
N LEU A 339 -39.45 13.76 1.14
CA LEU A 339 -40.30 14.91 0.78
C LEU A 339 -41.15 14.61 -0.47
N PRO A 340 -42.25 15.38 -0.71
CA PRO A 340 -43.02 15.23 -1.94
C PRO A 340 -42.15 15.41 -3.19
N ALA A 341 -42.33 14.53 -4.18
CA ALA A 341 -41.56 14.57 -5.42
C ALA A 341 -41.83 15.83 -6.24
N GLY A 342 -40.79 16.55 -6.58
CA GLY A 342 -40.81 17.72 -7.48
C GLY A 342 -40.30 17.40 -8.89
N VAL A 343 -39.70 16.23 -9.07
CA VAL A 343 -39.21 15.72 -10.38
C VAL A 343 -39.82 14.35 -10.60
N GLU A 344 -40.23 14.09 -11.81
CA GLU A 344 -40.76 12.78 -12.17
C GLU A 344 -39.65 11.74 -12.25
N PRO A 345 -39.63 10.68 -11.42
CA PRO A 345 -38.54 9.72 -11.40
C PRO A 345 -38.30 9.03 -12.77
N ALA A 346 -39.35 8.80 -13.54
CA ALA A 346 -39.28 8.22 -14.86
C ALA A 346 -38.46 9.07 -15.85
N ALA A 347 -38.58 10.41 -15.76
CA ALA A 347 -37.82 11.33 -16.59
C ALA A 347 -36.32 11.30 -16.27
N LEU A 348 -35.95 11.12 -14.99
CA LEU A 348 -34.56 10.97 -14.57
C LEU A 348 -33.99 9.61 -15.03
N VAL A 349 -34.75 8.54 -14.92
CA VAL A 349 -34.34 7.22 -15.44
C VAL A 349 -34.16 7.26 -16.95
N GLN A 350 -35.04 7.90 -17.69
CA GLN A 350 -34.91 8.07 -19.15
C GLN A 350 -33.64 8.85 -19.52
N ARG A 351 -33.26 9.85 -18.72
CA ARG A 351 -32.08 10.70 -18.98
C ARG A 351 -30.77 10.03 -18.60
N PHE A 352 -30.72 9.34 -17.46
CA PHE A 352 -29.47 8.83 -16.87
C PHE A 352 -29.34 7.30 -16.90
N GLY A 353 -30.37 6.58 -17.34
CA GLY A 353 -30.44 5.13 -17.33
C GLY A 353 -30.69 4.59 -15.92
N GLN A 354 -29.75 4.74 -15.01
CA GLN A 354 -29.87 4.30 -13.63
C GLN A 354 -29.74 5.47 -12.66
N VAL A 355 -30.67 5.53 -11.70
CA VAL A 355 -30.66 6.52 -10.62
C VAL A 355 -30.87 5.82 -9.28
N TYR A 356 -30.35 6.41 -8.21
CA TYR A 356 -30.42 5.89 -6.85
C TYR A 356 -31.27 6.82 -5.97
N PRO A 357 -32.55 6.55 -5.80
CA PRO A 357 -33.38 7.31 -4.89
C PRO A 357 -33.01 7.01 -3.44
N LEU A 358 -32.81 8.05 -2.64
CA LEU A 358 -32.51 7.94 -1.21
C LEU A 358 -32.94 9.18 -0.43
N SER A 359 -33.03 9.03 0.88
CA SER A 359 -33.08 10.16 1.81
C SER A 359 -31.81 10.11 2.70
N ALA A 360 -30.91 11.06 2.46
CA ALA A 360 -29.72 11.19 3.30
C ALA A 360 -30.05 11.61 4.75
N ALA A 361 -31.25 12.15 4.99
CA ALA A 361 -31.71 12.52 6.32
C ALA A 361 -32.18 11.32 7.14
N THR A 362 -32.89 10.37 6.51
CA THR A 362 -33.44 9.17 7.19
C THR A 362 -32.56 7.94 7.04
N GLY A 363 -31.61 7.95 6.08
CA GLY A 363 -30.80 6.78 5.73
C GLY A 363 -31.45 5.82 4.74
N GLU A 364 -32.71 6.04 4.36
CA GLU A 364 -33.41 5.19 3.41
C GLU A 364 -32.73 5.23 2.03
N GLY A 365 -32.50 4.07 1.42
CA GLY A 365 -31.88 3.94 0.09
C GLY A 365 -30.36 4.01 0.06
N VAL A 366 -29.69 4.36 1.15
CA VAL A 366 -28.21 4.43 1.21
C VAL A 366 -27.58 3.07 0.93
N ASP A 367 -28.17 1.98 1.41
CA ASP A 367 -27.71 0.60 1.11
C ASP A 367 -27.64 0.30 -0.39
N ALA A 368 -28.59 0.80 -1.18
CA ALA A 368 -28.61 0.59 -2.63
C ALA A 368 -27.45 1.34 -3.30
N LEU A 369 -27.16 2.55 -2.85
CA LEU A 369 -26.00 3.33 -3.30
C LEU A 369 -24.69 2.62 -2.94
N CYS A 370 -24.56 2.11 -1.72
CA CYS A 370 -23.37 1.38 -1.27
C CYS A 370 -23.12 0.15 -2.15
N ARG A 371 -24.15 -0.67 -2.41
CA ARG A 371 -24.04 -1.81 -3.33
C ARG A 371 -23.68 -1.39 -4.75
N ALA A 372 -24.13 -0.24 -5.22
CA ALA A 372 -23.76 0.27 -6.53
C ALA A 372 -22.28 0.66 -6.60
N VAL A 373 -21.76 1.28 -5.55
CA VAL A 373 -20.32 1.58 -5.44
C VAL A 373 -19.51 0.28 -5.46
N GLU A 374 -19.88 -0.71 -4.66
CA GLU A 374 -19.19 -2.02 -4.65
C GLU A 374 -19.24 -2.73 -6.01
N ALA A 375 -20.35 -2.65 -6.72
CA ALA A 375 -20.50 -3.25 -8.05
C ALA A 375 -19.63 -2.57 -9.12
N LEU A 376 -19.35 -1.26 -8.99
CA LEU A 376 -18.41 -0.53 -9.86
C LEU A 376 -16.97 -0.96 -9.64
N TYR A 377 -16.61 -1.40 -8.42
CA TYR A 377 -15.26 -1.79 -8.03
C TYR A 377 -15.27 -3.20 -7.41
N PRO A 378 -15.58 -4.24 -8.18
CA PRO A 378 -15.74 -5.58 -7.65
C PRO A 378 -14.46 -6.07 -6.97
N ALA A 379 -14.63 -6.69 -5.81
CA ALA A 379 -13.55 -7.35 -5.06
C ALA A 379 -13.04 -8.59 -5.78
N GLY A 380 -12.73 -8.63 -7.00
CA GLY A 380 -12.41 -9.75 -7.89
C GLY A 380 -11.91 -11.02 -7.21
N LYS A 381 -12.19 -12.16 -7.82
CA LYS A 381 -11.76 -13.49 -7.40
C LYS A 381 -10.26 -13.76 -7.60
N GLN A 382 -9.47 -12.79 -8.09
CA GLN A 382 -8.03 -12.94 -8.25
C GLN A 382 -7.35 -13.08 -6.89
N ALA A 383 -6.37 -13.96 -6.84
CA ALA A 383 -5.66 -14.28 -5.62
C ALA A 383 -5.15 -13.00 -4.94
N GLN A 384 -5.51 -12.85 -3.66
CA GLN A 384 -5.02 -11.77 -2.82
C GLN A 384 -3.49 -11.83 -2.78
N GLY A 385 -2.83 -10.71 -3.06
CA GLY A 385 -1.38 -10.62 -3.04
C GLY A 385 -0.67 -10.74 -4.39
N GLU A 386 -1.41 -10.75 -5.51
CA GLU A 386 -0.84 -10.81 -6.87
C GLU A 386 -0.98 -9.47 -7.63
N LEU A 387 -1.55 -8.43 -6.99
CA LEU A 387 -1.77 -7.14 -7.65
C LEU A 387 -0.54 -6.25 -7.51
N LEU A 388 -0.16 -5.57 -8.60
CA LEU A 388 0.80 -4.47 -8.53
C LEU A 388 0.16 -3.28 -7.81
N THR A 389 0.80 -2.76 -6.76
CA THR A 389 0.23 -1.70 -5.92
C THR A 389 0.92 -0.35 -6.07
N ASN A 390 2.17 -0.33 -6.56
CA ASN A 390 2.92 0.91 -6.70
C ASN A 390 3.46 1.15 -8.12
N ALA A 391 3.73 2.43 -8.43
CA ALA A 391 4.15 2.86 -9.75
C ALA A 391 5.53 2.29 -10.14
N ARG A 392 6.45 2.09 -9.18
CA ARG A 392 7.76 1.49 -9.44
C ARG A 392 7.63 0.07 -9.96
N GLN A 393 6.77 -0.74 -9.30
CA GLN A 393 6.51 -2.12 -9.73
C GLN A 393 5.91 -2.14 -11.14
N ALA A 394 4.92 -1.27 -11.41
CA ALA A 394 4.28 -1.19 -12.72
C ALA A 394 5.26 -0.73 -13.81
N ASP A 395 6.13 0.23 -13.53
CA ASP A 395 7.15 0.69 -14.47
C ASP A 395 8.15 -0.41 -14.82
N ALA A 396 8.65 -1.15 -13.83
CA ALA A 396 9.57 -2.26 -14.05
C ALA A 396 8.93 -3.37 -14.90
N VAL A 397 7.66 -3.72 -14.62
CA VAL A 397 6.91 -4.68 -15.44
C VAL A 397 6.68 -4.16 -16.87
N ALA A 398 6.35 -2.87 -17.02
CA ALA A 398 6.15 -2.27 -18.36
C ALA A 398 7.43 -2.25 -19.18
N ARG A 399 8.58 -1.91 -18.59
CA ARG A 399 9.89 -1.96 -19.25
C ARG A 399 10.26 -3.38 -19.66
N SER A 400 10.05 -4.36 -18.76
CA SER A 400 10.27 -5.77 -19.07
C SER A 400 9.37 -6.26 -20.20
N LEU A 401 8.09 -5.89 -20.19
CA LEU A 401 7.14 -6.23 -21.25
C LEU A 401 7.57 -5.69 -22.61
N GLU A 402 8.00 -4.43 -22.69
CA GLU A 402 8.46 -3.84 -23.96
C GLU A 402 9.74 -4.52 -24.45
N ALA A 403 10.66 -4.85 -23.56
CA ALA A 403 11.87 -5.58 -23.90
C ALA A 403 11.56 -7.01 -24.42
N VAL A 404 10.65 -7.75 -23.79
CA VAL A 404 10.19 -9.07 -24.27
C VAL A 404 9.53 -8.95 -25.65
N ARG A 405 8.71 -7.92 -25.88
CA ARG A 405 8.10 -7.65 -27.19
C ARG A 405 9.15 -7.34 -28.26
N SER A 406 10.19 -6.59 -27.91
CA SER A 406 11.31 -6.29 -28.80
C SER A 406 12.07 -7.56 -29.16
N ALA A 407 12.42 -8.40 -28.17
CA ALA A 407 13.06 -9.70 -28.40
C ALA A 407 12.23 -10.60 -29.32
N ARG A 408 10.91 -10.64 -29.12
CA ARG A 408 10.01 -11.43 -29.99
C ARG A 408 9.96 -10.89 -31.42
N ARG A 409 9.84 -9.58 -31.60
CA ARG A 409 9.89 -8.94 -32.94
C ARG A 409 11.22 -9.21 -33.66
N ALA A 410 12.34 -9.14 -32.93
CA ALA A 410 13.66 -9.46 -33.46
C ALA A 410 13.75 -10.92 -33.94
N LEU A 411 13.21 -11.86 -33.14
CA LEU A 411 13.18 -13.27 -33.46
C LEU A 411 12.30 -13.56 -34.70
N GLU A 412 11.09 -12.99 -34.77
CA GLU A 412 10.15 -13.13 -35.87
C GLU A 412 10.68 -12.48 -37.15
N GLY A 413 11.43 -11.37 -37.05
CA GLY A 413 12.10 -10.69 -38.14
C GLY A 413 13.37 -11.36 -38.62
N GLY A 414 13.78 -12.50 -38.06
CA GLY A 414 14.98 -13.23 -38.46
C GLY A 414 16.29 -12.47 -38.16
N MET A 415 16.27 -11.60 -37.13
CA MET A 415 17.48 -10.88 -36.67
C MET A 415 18.46 -11.86 -36.00
N THR A 416 19.69 -11.40 -35.84
CA THR A 416 20.75 -12.20 -35.18
C THR A 416 20.39 -12.56 -33.77
N PRO A 417 20.82 -13.74 -33.28
CA PRO A 417 20.55 -14.15 -31.89
C PRO A 417 20.99 -13.12 -30.83
N ASP A 418 22.07 -12.37 -31.09
CA ASP A 418 22.57 -11.32 -30.19
C ASP A 418 21.54 -10.20 -29.94
N ALA A 419 20.75 -9.84 -30.96
CA ALA A 419 19.70 -8.83 -30.80
C ALA A 419 18.58 -9.33 -29.87
N VAL A 420 18.17 -10.60 -30.02
CA VAL A 420 17.17 -11.23 -29.15
C VAL A 420 17.69 -11.33 -27.71
N LEU A 421 18.98 -11.67 -27.56
CA LEU A 421 19.63 -11.79 -26.24
C LEU A 421 19.67 -10.44 -25.51
N THR A 422 20.10 -9.37 -26.20
CA THR A 422 20.18 -8.03 -25.61
C THR A 422 18.82 -7.58 -25.04
N ASP A 423 17.75 -7.80 -25.79
CA ASP A 423 16.41 -7.46 -25.35
C ASP A 423 15.93 -8.37 -24.19
N ALA A 424 16.27 -9.67 -24.20
CA ALA A 424 15.96 -10.59 -23.10
C ALA A 424 16.71 -10.22 -21.81
N GLU A 425 17.95 -9.76 -21.91
CA GLU A 425 18.74 -9.24 -20.77
C GLU A 425 18.13 -7.97 -20.20
N ALA A 426 17.69 -7.03 -21.06
CA ALA A 426 17.01 -5.83 -20.63
C ALA A 426 15.70 -6.16 -19.87
N ALA A 427 14.96 -7.18 -20.33
CA ALA A 427 13.78 -7.66 -19.61
C ALA A 427 14.12 -8.25 -18.24
N LEU A 428 15.19 -9.04 -18.13
CA LEU A 428 15.69 -9.59 -16.87
C LEU A 428 16.17 -8.51 -15.91
N GLU A 429 16.85 -7.49 -16.43
CA GLU A 429 17.31 -6.36 -15.60
C GLU A 429 16.12 -5.64 -14.96
N ALA A 430 15.10 -5.31 -15.76
CA ALA A 430 13.88 -4.67 -15.27
C ALA A 430 13.14 -5.52 -14.22
N LEU A 431 13.01 -6.85 -14.44
CA LEU A 431 12.42 -7.75 -13.44
C LEU A 431 13.32 -7.93 -12.21
N GLY A 432 14.63 -7.88 -12.38
CA GLY A 432 15.60 -7.94 -11.28
C GLY A 432 15.47 -6.76 -10.31
N GLU A 433 15.03 -5.59 -10.78
CA GLU A 433 14.72 -4.44 -9.94
C GLU A 433 13.48 -4.68 -9.04
N LEU A 434 12.51 -5.49 -9.48
CA LEU A 434 11.31 -5.78 -8.70
C LEU A 434 11.62 -6.56 -7.42
N ASN A 435 12.40 -7.62 -7.54
CA ASN A 435 12.74 -8.50 -6.41
C ASN A 435 14.04 -8.09 -5.70
N GLY A 436 14.75 -7.08 -6.19
CA GLY A 436 15.98 -6.57 -5.60
C GLY A 436 17.23 -7.38 -5.95
N LYS A 437 17.20 -8.31 -6.92
CA LYS A 437 18.37 -9.07 -7.37
C LYS A 437 19.40 -8.18 -8.09
N ARG A 438 18.94 -7.10 -8.72
CA ARG A 438 19.76 -6.08 -9.39
C ARG A 438 19.19 -4.69 -9.07
N ILE A 439 19.60 -4.09 -7.98
CA ILE A 439 19.09 -2.80 -7.54
C ILE A 439 20.25 -1.87 -7.18
N ARG A 440 20.11 -0.59 -7.50
CA ARG A 440 21.09 0.45 -7.13
C ARG A 440 20.87 0.82 -5.67
N GLU A 441 21.95 1.06 -4.95
CA GLU A 441 21.96 1.38 -3.51
C GLU A 441 21.14 2.65 -3.18
N ASP A 442 21.18 3.66 -4.06
CA ASP A 442 20.40 4.90 -3.92
C ASP A 442 18.88 4.65 -3.98
N LEU A 443 18.44 3.70 -4.80
CA LEU A 443 17.02 3.32 -4.89
C LEU A 443 16.58 2.57 -3.64
N VAL A 444 17.40 1.68 -3.09
CA VAL A 444 17.13 0.99 -1.81
C VAL A 444 16.92 2.02 -0.71
N GLN A 445 17.83 2.98 -0.57
CA GLN A 445 17.70 4.04 0.43
C GLN A 445 16.43 4.87 0.25
N THR A 446 16.05 5.20 -1.00
CA THR A 446 14.83 5.96 -1.30
C THR A 446 13.56 5.21 -0.90
N ILE A 447 13.50 3.89 -1.17
CA ILE A 447 12.34 3.07 -0.80
C ILE A 447 12.18 3.06 0.73
N PHE A 448 13.24 2.74 1.46
CA PHE A 448 13.17 2.59 2.92
C PHE A 448 13.03 3.92 3.67
N SER A 449 13.43 5.06 3.09
CA SER A 449 13.24 6.38 3.73
C SER A 449 11.77 6.76 3.96
N ARG A 450 10.83 6.10 3.29
CA ARG A 450 9.38 6.31 3.45
C ARG A 450 8.76 5.53 4.61
N PHE A 451 9.52 4.65 5.22
CA PHE A 451 9.04 3.83 6.34
C PHE A 451 9.14 4.58 7.66
N CYS A 452 8.29 4.19 8.62
CA CYS A 452 8.39 4.68 9.99
C CYS A 452 9.66 4.18 10.68
N VAL A 453 10.17 4.96 11.65
CA VAL A 453 11.25 4.52 12.55
C VAL A 453 10.73 3.35 13.41
N GLY A 454 11.55 2.30 13.54
CA GLY A 454 11.17 1.09 14.31
C GLY A 454 10.67 -0.08 13.44
N LYS A 455 10.62 0.13 12.10
CA LYS A 455 10.27 -0.91 11.10
C LYS A 455 11.41 -1.18 10.13
#